data_5681ac3f3e0021cfe9792d6b7fe0172c
#
_entry.id   5681ac3f3e0021cfe9792d6b7fe0172c
#
_cell.length_a   1.000
_cell.length_b   1.000
_cell.length_c   1.000
_cell.angle_alpha   90.00
_cell.angle_beta   90.00
_cell.angle_gamma   90.00
#
_symmetry.space_group_name_H-M   'P 1'
#
loop_
_entity.id
_entity.type
_entity.pdbx_description
1 polymer ?
#
loop_
_entity_poly.entity_id
_entity_poly.type
_entity_poly.pdbx_seq_one_letter_code
_entity_poly.pdbx_strand_id
1 'polypeptide(L)'
;VNCRKMELAVWHDAKVRDLINKDYVLISLYVDEKTPLPQPIEVSENGQTTTLRTIGDKWSYLQRSKFGANAQPFYVLLNAEGKPLNGSYSYDENIDKFVHFLQTGLENFKAGE
;
A
#
# COMPACT_ATOMS: atom_id res chain seq x y z
N VAL A 1 -6.13 -6.45 -11.82
CA VAL A 1 -5.34 -7.24 -12.79
C VAL A 1 -3.87 -7.20 -12.44
N ASN A 2 -3.28 -6.01 -12.30
CA ASN A 2 -1.85 -5.89 -11.99
C ASN A 2 -1.50 -6.38 -10.58
N CYS A 3 -2.40 -6.22 -9.61
CA CYS A 3 -2.20 -6.75 -8.26
C CYS A 3 -2.06 -8.27 -8.29
N ARG A 4 -2.90 -8.94 -9.08
CA ARG A 4 -2.83 -10.38 -9.23
C ARG A 4 -1.54 -10.83 -9.91
N LYS A 5 -1.10 -10.08 -10.92
CA LYS A 5 0.18 -10.36 -11.59
C LYS A 5 1.35 -10.25 -10.62
N MET A 6 1.34 -9.24 -9.74
CA MET A 6 2.37 -9.09 -8.71
C MET A 6 2.35 -10.26 -7.73
N GLU A 7 1.17 -10.69 -7.28
CA GLU A 7 1.04 -11.85 -6.41
C GLU A 7 1.65 -13.10 -7.04
N LEU A 8 1.39 -13.34 -8.33
CA LEU A 8 1.89 -14.53 -9.03
C LEU A 8 3.38 -14.43 -9.36
N ALA A 9 3.87 -13.24 -9.76
CA ALA A 9 5.23 -13.08 -10.23
C ALA A 9 6.24 -12.84 -9.11
N VAL A 10 5.85 -12.11 -8.07
CA VAL A 10 6.77 -11.62 -7.04
C VAL A 10 6.48 -12.24 -5.68
N TRP A 11 5.23 -12.25 -5.26
CA TRP A 11 4.85 -12.68 -3.90
C TRP A 11 4.99 -14.17 -3.67
N HIS A 12 5.03 -14.99 -4.73
CA HIS A 12 5.29 -16.42 -4.63
C HIS A 12 6.78 -16.75 -4.46
N ASP A 13 7.67 -15.79 -4.69
CA ASP A 13 9.10 -15.99 -4.46
C ASP A 13 9.37 -16.20 -2.98
N ALA A 14 10.21 -17.19 -2.66
CA ALA A 14 10.49 -17.57 -1.28
C ALA A 14 11.16 -16.44 -0.50
N LYS A 15 12.06 -15.68 -1.12
CA LYS A 15 12.74 -14.54 -0.46
C LYS A 15 11.76 -13.46 -0.08
N VAL A 16 10.83 -13.14 -0.98
CA VAL A 16 9.81 -12.11 -0.74
C VAL A 16 8.89 -12.55 0.39
N ARG A 17 8.39 -13.79 0.34
CA ARG A 17 7.52 -14.32 1.39
C ARG A 17 8.20 -14.35 2.75
N ASP A 18 9.47 -14.78 2.79
CA ASP A 18 10.21 -14.86 4.05
C ASP A 18 10.40 -13.47 4.66
N LEU A 19 10.75 -12.46 3.85
CA LEU A 19 10.91 -11.09 4.32
C LEU A 19 9.61 -10.53 4.88
N ILE A 20 8.51 -10.73 4.17
CA ILE A 20 7.21 -10.23 4.60
C ILE A 20 6.77 -10.92 5.89
N ASN A 21 6.86 -12.25 5.94
CA ASN A 21 6.37 -13.01 7.08
C ASN A 21 7.22 -12.80 8.34
N LYS A 22 8.52 -12.58 8.17
CA LYS A 22 9.45 -12.47 9.29
C LYS A 22 9.52 -11.05 9.86
N ASP A 23 9.56 -10.04 8.99
CA ASP A 23 9.91 -8.68 9.39
C ASP A 23 8.78 -7.67 9.25
N TYR A 24 7.66 -8.05 8.64
CA TYR A 24 6.55 -7.14 8.33
C TYR A 24 5.22 -7.67 8.81
N VAL A 25 4.29 -6.74 9.06
CA VAL A 25 2.87 -7.04 9.18
C VAL A 25 2.22 -6.57 7.88
N LEU A 26 1.65 -7.51 7.12
CA LEU A 26 1.03 -7.21 5.85
C LEU A 26 -0.42 -6.75 6.05
N ILE A 27 -0.73 -5.58 5.53
CA ILE A 27 -2.10 -5.05 5.50
C ILE A 27 -2.46 -4.78 4.04
N SER A 28 -3.55 -5.38 3.57
CA SER A 28 -4.05 -5.17 2.22
C SER A 28 -5.32 -4.34 2.26
N LEU A 29 -5.31 -3.20 1.56
CA LEU A 29 -6.46 -2.30 1.47
C LEU A 29 -6.98 -2.33 0.03
N TYR A 30 -8.21 -2.84 -0.12
CA TYR A 30 -8.80 -3.01 -1.46
C TYR A 30 -9.64 -1.78 -1.82
N VAL A 31 -9.17 -1.01 -2.80
CA VAL A 31 -9.85 0.21 -3.24
C VAL A 31 -11.11 -0.06 -4.05
N ASP A 32 -11.30 -1.30 -4.51
CA ASP A 32 -12.50 -1.73 -5.23
C ASP A 32 -13.51 -2.46 -4.33
N GLU A 33 -13.29 -2.47 -3.01
CA GLU A 33 -14.22 -3.08 -2.06
C GLU A 33 -15.54 -2.31 -2.06
N LYS A 34 -16.63 -3.00 -2.38
CA LYS A 34 -17.95 -2.38 -2.57
C LYS A 34 -18.81 -2.38 -1.33
N THR A 35 -18.33 -2.92 -0.21
CA THR A 35 -19.08 -2.92 1.05
C THR A 35 -19.38 -1.48 1.45
N PRO A 36 -20.67 -1.13 1.72
CA PRO A 36 -21.02 0.22 2.11
C PRO A 36 -20.42 0.59 3.46
N LEU A 37 -20.05 1.87 3.61
CA LEU A 37 -19.68 2.41 4.91
C LEU A 37 -20.95 2.50 5.77
N PRO A 38 -20.84 2.36 7.12
CA PRO A 38 -21.99 2.55 8.01
C PRO A 38 -22.67 3.91 7.80
N GLN A 39 -21.86 4.94 7.53
CA GLN A 39 -22.35 6.26 7.15
C GLN A 39 -21.43 6.83 6.07
N PRO A 40 -21.99 7.49 5.04
CA PRO A 40 -21.15 8.17 4.05
C PRO A 40 -20.28 9.23 4.70
N ILE A 41 -19.07 9.41 4.16
CA ILE A 41 -18.11 10.38 4.68
C ILE A 41 -17.89 11.45 3.63
N GLU A 42 -18.10 12.71 4.01
CA GLU A 42 -17.82 13.83 3.12
C GLU A 42 -16.39 14.30 3.34
N VAL A 43 -15.67 14.49 2.24
CA VAL A 43 -14.28 14.96 2.25
C VAL A 43 -14.13 16.08 1.24
N SER A 44 -13.15 16.94 1.45
CA SER A 44 -12.81 18.01 0.51
C SER A 44 -11.55 17.59 -0.26
N GLU A 45 -11.68 17.54 -1.60
CA GLU A 45 -10.57 17.27 -2.50
C GLU A 45 -10.54 18.33 -3.59
N ASN A 46 -9.38 18.97 -3.78
CA ASN A 46 -9.18 19.95 -4.86
C ASN A 46 -10.28 21.04 -4.89
N GLY A 47 -10.71 21.49 -3.71
CA GLY A 47 -11.75 22.51 -3.58
C GLY A 47 -13.14 22.01 -3.81
N GLN A 48 -13.36 20.72 -3.95
CA GLN A 48 -14.68 20.11 -4.16
C GLN A 48 -15.02 19.14 -3.03
N THR A 49 -16.29 19.05 -2.69
CA THR A 49 -16.78 18.08 -1.72
C THR A 49 -17.11 16.78 -2.43
N THR A 50 -16.52 15.69 -1.95
CA THR A 50 -16.74 14.34 -2.47
C THR A 50 -17.30 13.48 -1.35
N THR A 51 -18.25 12.61 -1.65
CA THR A 51 -18.84 11.69 -0.68
C THR A 51 -18.25 10.29 -0.86
N LEU A 52 -17.66 9.75 0.20
CA LEU A 52 -17.16 8.38 0.24
C LEU A 52 -18.28 7.47 0.73
N ARG A 53 -18.67 6.48 -0.07
CA ARG A 53 -19.83 5.63 0.21
C ARG A 53 -19.46 4.19 0.53
N THR A 54 -18.31 3.72 0.05
CA THR A 54 -17.86 2.35 0.25
C THR A 54 -16.54 2.30 1.00
N ILE A 55 -16.19 1.12 1.52
CA ILE A 55 -14.90 0.89 2.15
C ILE A 55 -13.78 1.15 1.15
N GLY A 56 -13.95 0.71 -0.11
CA GLY A 56 -12.98 0.96 -1.17
C GLY A 56 -12.78 2.44 -1.45
N ASP A 57 -13.84 3.22 -1.44
CA ASP A 57 -13.76 4.68 -1.60
C ASP A 57 -12.89 5.30 -0.50
N LYS A 58 -13.04 4.81 0.73
CA LYS A 58 -12.25 5.28 1.87
C LYS A 58 -10.76 4.99 1.67
N TRP A 59 -10.41 3.78 1.22
CA TRP A 59 -9.02 3.42 0.98
C TRP A 59 -8.43 4.15 -0.22
N SER A 60 -9.21 4.35 -1.26
CA SER A 60 -8.80 5.13 -2.42
C SER A 60 -8.51 6.59 -2.05
N TYR A 61 -9.37 7.19 -1.24
CA TYR A 61 -9.15 8.54 -0.72
C TYR A 61 -7.88 8.61 0.13
N LEU A 62 -7.65 7.63 1.01
CA LEU A 62 -6.43 7.55 1.82
C LEU A 62 -5.18 7.54 0.95
N GLN A 63 -5.19 6.74 -0.11
CA GLN A 63 -4.07 6.66 -1.05
C GLN A 63 -3.80 8.02 -1.71
N ARG A 64 -4.84 8.69 -2.20
CA ARG A 64 -4.69 9.99 -2.87
C ARG A 64 -4.26 11.09 -1.90
N SER A 65 -4.90 11.16 -0.75
CA SER A 65 -4.68 12.28 0.19
C SER A 65 -3.36 12.15 0.95
N LYS A 66 -2.98 10.93 1.34
CA LYS A 66 -1.78 10.72 2.14
C LYS A 66 -0.54 10.48 1.29
N PHE A 67 -0.67 9.78 0.18
CA PHE A 67 0.47 9.37 -0.65
C PHE A 67 0.51 10.04 -2.02
N GLY A 68 -0.53 10.79 -2.38
CA GLY A 68 -0.58 11.51 -3.65
C GLY A 68 -0.61 10.61 -4.88
N ALA A 69 -1.12 9.39 -4.76
CA ALA A 69 -1.10 8.42 -5.84
C ALA A 69 -2.46 7.75 -6.01
N ASN A 70 -2.75 7.30 -7.22
CA ASN A 70 -3.98 6.56 -7.53
C ASN A 70 -3.71 5.30 -8.36
N ALA A 71 -2.44 4.96 -8.58
CA ALA A 71 -2.07 3.76 -9.34
C ALA A 71 -2.24 2.50 -8.48
N GLN A 72 -2.43 1.36 -9.13
CA GLN A 72 -2.56 0.06 -8.48
C GLN A 72 -1.83 -1.01 -9.28
N PRO A 73 -1.09 -1.89 -8.60
CA PRO A 73 -0.87 -1.94 -7.15
C PRO A 73 0.00 -0.80 -6.63
N PHE A 74 -0.10 -0.52 -5.34
CA PHE A 74 0.68 0.52 -4.69
C PHE A 74 1.16 -0.01 -3.34
N TYR A 75 2.45 0.03 -3.09
CA TYR A 75 3.05 -0.52 -1.88
C TYR A 75 3.79 0.57 -1.12
N VAL A 76 3.57 0.61 0.18
CA VAL A 76 4.21 1.56 1.09
C VAL A 76 4.63 0.81 2.33
N LEU A 77 5.84 1.08 2.81
CA LEU A 77 6.36 0.56 4.05
C LEU A 77 6.28 1.65 5.11
N LEU A 78 5.60 1.36 6.21
CA LEU A 78 5.35 2.33 7.27
C LEU A 78 5.98 1.90 8.58
N ASN A 79 6.40 2.89 9.38
CA ASN A 79 6.81 2.62 10.75
C ASN A 79 5.58 2.54 11.67
N ALA A 80 5.78 2.34 12.97
CA ALA A 80 4.69 2.22 13.93
C ALA A 80 3.83 3.50 14.05
N GLU A 81 4.36 4.64 13.63
CA GLU A 81 3.66 5.92 13.63
C GLU A 81 2.92 6.19 12.32
N GLY A 82 3.00 5.28 11.34
CA GLY A 82 2.36 5.43 10.05
C GLY A 82 3.13 6.30 9.07
N LYS A 83 4.42 6.53 9.30
CA LYS A 83 5.26 7.33 8.41
C LYS A 83 6.00 6.43 7.42
N PRO A 84 6.12 6.83 6.14
CA PRO A 84 6.85 6.04 5.16
C PRO A 84 8.31 5.87 5.51
N LEU A 85 8.83 4.66 5.33
CA LEU A 85 10.24 4.33 5.58
C LEU A 85 11.12 4.61 4.38
N ASN A 86 10.56 4.55 3.17
CA ASN A 86 11.27 4.80 1.92
C ASN A 86 10.26 5.21 0.87
N GLY A 87 10.71 5.33 -0.39
CA GLY A 87 9.81 5.60 -1.50
C GLY A 87 8.79 4.50 -1.71
N SER A 88 7.67 4.81 -2.34
CA SER A 88 6.65 3.83 -2.67
C SER A 88 7.09 2.93 -3.83
N TYR A 89 6.39 1.82 -4.00
CA TYR A 89 6.63 0.86 -5.07
C TYR A 89 5.30 0.55 -5.76
N SER A 90 5.30 0.50 -7.07
CA SER A 90 4.10 0.19 -7.82
C SER A 90 4.29 -1.10 -8.62
N TYR A 91 3.64 -1.23 -9.78
CA TYR A 91 3.73 -2.46 -10.56
C TYR A 91 5.12 -2.61 -11.19
N ASP A 92 5.87 -3.60 -10.73
CA ASP A 92 7.13 -4.05 -11.32
C ASP A 92 7.35 -5.49 -10.88
N GLU A 93 7.38 -6.42 -11.83
CA GLU A 93 7.50 -7.85 -11.56
C GLU A 93 8.95 -8.29 -11.28
N ASN A 94 9.89 -7.37 -11.17
CA ASN A 94 11.28 -7.68 -10.88
C ASN A 94 11.43 -8.07 -9.40
N ILE A 95 11.72 -9.32 -9.13
CA ILE A 95 11.84 -9.86 -7.78
C ILE A 95 12.96 -9.17 -7.01
N ASP A 96 14.12 -8.97 -7.64
CA ASP A 96 15.27 -8.34 -6.97
C ASP A 96 14.97 -6.89 -6.55
N LYS A 97 14.25 -6.15 -7.38
CA LYS A 97 13.83 -4.79 -7.03
C LYS A 97 12.86 -4.78 -5.86
N PHE A 98 11.93 -5.71 -5.81
CA PHE A 98 10.97 -5.80 -4.72
C PHE A 98 11.67 -6.21 -3.40
N VAL A 99 12.60 -7.16 -3.47
CA VAL A 99 13.41 -7.55 -2.32
C VAL A 99 14.22 -6.34 -1.81
N HIS A 100 14.85 -5.59 -2.72
CA HIS A 100 15.59 -4.39 -2.36
C HIS A 100 14.70 -3.34 -1.70
N PHE A 101 13.49 -3.14 -2.21
CA PHE A 101 12.50 -2.25 -1.62
C PHE A 101 12.19 -2.64 -0.16
N LEU A 102 11.93 -3.92 0.09
CA LEU A 102 11.64 -4.43 1.43
C LEU A 102 12.86 -4.30 2.37
N GLN A 103 14.05 -4.63 1.87
CA GLN A 103 15.27 -4.55 2.66
C GLN A 103 15.64 -3.11 3.01
N THR A 104 15.50 -2.19 2.07
CA THR A 104 15.77 -0.77 2.31
C THR A 104 14.84 -0.20 3.36
N GLY A 105 13.55 -0.55 3.30
CA GLY A 105 12.60 -0.12 4.32
C GLY A 105 12.96 -0.64 5.70
N LEU A 106 13.37 -1.91 5.78
CA LEU A 106 13.76 -2.53 7.03
C LEU A 106 15.03 -1.87 7.61
N GLU A 107 16.02 -1.57 6.78
CA GLU A 107 17.23 -0.86 7.20
C GLU A 107 16.90 0.53 7.75
N ASN A 108 16.02 1.24 7.08
CA ASN A 108 15.58 2.57 7.53
C ASN A 108 14.81 2.50 8.84
N PHE A 109 14.00 1.46 9.02
CA PHE A 109 13.29 1.24 10.27
C PHE A 109 14.27 1.02 11.43
N LYS A 110 15.27 0.18 11.23
CA LYS A 110 16.29 -0.09 12.25
C LYS A 110 17.15 1.15 12.55
N ALA A 111 17.46 1.94 11.53
CA ALA A 111 18.24 3.17 11.70
C ALA A 111 17.47 4.24 12.48
N GLY A 112 16.14 4.21 12.44
CA GLY A 112 15.28 5.15 13.15
C GLY A 112 14.97 4.76 14.60
N GLU A 113 15.45 3.62 15.06
CA GLU A 113 15.22 3.18 16.44
C GLU A 113 15.99 3.99 17.49
#